data_f22cf78131015cc2069bbc5be77060c7
#
_entry.id   f22cf78131015cc2069bbc5be77060c7
#
_cell.length_a   1.000
_cell.length_b   1.000
_cell.length_c   1.000
_cell.angle_alpha   90.00
_cell.angle_beta   90.00
_cell.angle_gamma   90.00
#
_symmetry.space_group_name_H-M   'P 1'
#
loop_
_entity.id
_entity.type
_entity.pdbx_description
1 polymer ?
#
loop_
_entity_poly.entity_id
_entity_poly.type
_entity_poly.pdbx_seq_one_letter_code
_entity_poly.pdbx_strand_id
1 'polypeptide(L)'
;MTRSSREKQNMKSPVLKTRREVVSAIICSYPGGREYAAARIGLALKKFDNHAYENNNSRPLNDAQLFQLEQEAGTQHFPNYVALMYGGLFVPVADPDSLDNVEMYALSIQAAAKRGCVDQEIAKALADGCINEDEAEHILNAHNLHMAARHAEVLAAIDLYRAKSGTEK
;
A
#
# COMPACT_ATOMS: atom_id res chain seq x y z
N MET A 1 14.20 19.28 -27.77
CA MET A 1 12.94 19.54 -27.05
C MET A 1 12.59 18.26 -26.29
N THR A 2 13.03 18.21 -25.06
CA THR A 2 12.89 17.03 -24.16
C THR A 2 11.55 17.12 -23.45
N ARG A 3 10.62 16.24 -23.81
CA ARG A 3 9.35 16.07 -23.09
C ARG A 3 9.64 15.59 -21.66
N SER A 4 9.22 16.40 -20.73
CA SER A 4 9.46 16.31 -19.30
C SER A 4 8.99 14.99 -18.70
N SER A 5 9.88 14.39 -17.88
CA SER A 5 9.66 13.19 -17.04
C SER A 5 8.53 13.34 -16.00
N ARG A 6 7.77 14.45 -16.01
CA ARG A 6 6.67 14.75 -15.06
C ARG A 6 5.31 14.14 -15.43
N GLU A 7 5.14 13.61 -16.65
CA GLU A 7 3.85 13.02 -17.07
C GLU A 7 3.65 11.56 -16.66
N LYS A 8 4.65 10.92 -16.04
CA LYS A 8 4.55 9.49 -15.65
C LYS A 8 4.00 9.24 -14.24
N GLN A 9 3.62 10.27 -13.49
CA GLN A 9 3.22 10.11 -12.07
C GLN A 9 1.71 10.08 -11.82
N ASN A 10 0.89 10.03 -12.85
CA ASN A 10 -0.57 9.91 -12.68
C ASN A 10 -1.11 8.57 -13.17
N MET A 11 -0.35 7.48 -12.95
CA MET A 11 -0.90 6.13 -13.15
C MET A 11 -1.75 5.79 -11.92
N LYS A 12 -3.07 5.67 -12.14
CA LYS A 12 -4.03 5.08 -11.20
C LYS A 12 -3.40 3.82 -10.64
N SER A 13 -3.21 3.74 -9.32
CA SER A 13 -2.78 2.50 -8.69
C SER A 13 -3.87 1.45 -8.94
N PRO A 14 -3.59 0.34 -9.62
CA PRO A 14 -4.62 -0.65 -9.93
C PRO A 14 -5.15 -1.24 -8.63
N VAL A 15 -6.47 -1.41 -8.57
CA VAL A 15 -7.10 -2.16 -7.49
C VAL A 15 -6.76 -3.64 -7.67
N LEU A 16 -6.00 -4.20 -6.74
CA LEU A 16 -5.56 -5.60 -6.79
C LEU A 16 -6.67 -6.49 -6.22
N LYS A 17 -7.33 -7.26 -7.09
CA LYS A 17 -8.52 -8.07 -6.75
C LYS A 17 -8.18 -9.53 -6.42
N THR A 18 -7.02 -10.00 -6.81
CA THR A 18 -6.59 -11.39 -6.62
C THR A 18 -5.22 -11.48 -5.96
N ARG A 19 -5.00 -12.58 -5.22
CA ARG A 19 -3.68 -12.86 -4.62
C ARG A 19 -2.56 -12.87 -5.68
N ARG A 20 -2.84 -13.40 -6.86
CA ARG A 20 -1.88 -13.44 -7.98
C ARG A 20 -1.47 -12.04 -8.46
N GLU A 21 -2.42 -11.11 -8.57
CA GLU A 21 -2.14 -9.70 -8.90
C GLU A 21 -1.28 -9.04 -7.83
N VAL A 22 -1.58 -9.31 -6.55
CA VAL A 22 -0.79 -8.82 -5.41
C VAL A 22 0.65 -9.31 -5.49
N VAL A 23 0.85 -10.61 -5.68
CA VAL A 23 2.18 -11.21 -5.79
C VAL A 23 2.94 -10.63 -6.99
N SER A 24 2.27 -10.44 -8.12
CA SER A 24 2.85 -9.80 -9.30
C SER A 24 3.27 -8.36 -9.02
N ALA A 25 2.44 -7.58 -8.32
CA ALA A 25 2.75 -6.19 -7.96
C ALA A 25 3.95 -6.11 -7.01
N ILE A 26 4.04 -7.00 -6.01
CA ILE A 26 5.19 -7.11 -5.10
C ILE A 26 6.47 -7.39 -5.90
N ILE A 27 6.44 -8.38 -6.79
CA ILE A 27 7.61 -8.76 -7.62
C ILE A 27 8.03 -7.61 -8.54
N CYS A 28 7.08 -6.90 -9.15
CA CYS A 28 7.37 -5.75 -10.00
C CYS A 28 8.03 -4.59 -9.24
N SER A 29 7.71 -4.44 -7.95
CA SER A 29 8.28 -3.41 -7.08
C SER A 29 9.59 -3.85 -6.42
N TYR A 30 9.96 -5.14 -6.52
CA TYR A 30 11.11 -5.69 -5.80
C TYR A 30 12.44 -5.24 -6.43
N PRO A 31 13.39 -4.72 -5.63
CA PRO A 31 14.71 -4.31 -6.12
C PRO A 31 15.45 -5.48 -6.79
N GLY A 32 15.85 -5.32 -8.05
CA GLY A 32 16.49 -6.38 -8.83
C GLY A 32 15.53 -7.41 -9.43
N GLY A 33 14.21 -7.24 -9.20
CA GLY A 33 13.17 -8.03 -9.82
C GLY A 33 13.06 -9.48 -9.32
N ARG A 34 12.42 -10.33 -10.10
CA ARG A 34 12.02 -11.69 -9.70
C ARG A 34 13.18 -12.62 -9.34
N GLU A 35 14.35 -12.45 -9.94
CA GLU A 35 15.51 -13.29 -9.68
C GLU A 35 16.04 -13.05 -8.28
N TYR A 36 16.14 -11.79 -7.87
CA TYR A 36 16.54 -11.40 -6.52
C TYR A 36 15.46 -11.77 -5.49
N ALA A 37 14.18 -11.59 -5.83
CA ALA A 37 13.07 -12.02 -4.98
C ALA A 37 13.10 -13.54 -4.73
N ALA A 38 13.37 -14.35 -5.76
CA ALA A 38 13.51 -15.81 -5.63
C ALA A 38 14.68 -16.19 -4.73
N ALA A 39 15.84 -15.57 -4.94
CA ALA A 39 17.04 -15.80 -4.12
C ALA A 39 16.79 -15.42 -2.66
N ARG A 40 16.10 -14.32 -2.41
CA ARG A 40 15.78 -13.83 -1.05
C ARG A 40 15.01 -14.84 -0.21
N ILE A 41 14.06 -15.54 -0.80
CA ILE A 41 13.27 -16.55 -0.12
C ILE A 41 13.81 -17.99 -0.31
N GLY A 42 15.03 -18.13 -0.84
CA GLY A 42 15.72 -19.40 -0.97
C GLY A 42 15.12 -20.36 -2.00
N LEU A 43 14.46 -19.84 -3.05
CA LEU A 43 13.87 -20.64 -4.12
C LEU A 43 14.65 -20.52 -5.43
N ALA A 44 14.82 -21.64 -6.14
CA ALA A 44 15.23 -21.59 -7.54
C ALA A 44 14.20 -20.83 -8.37
N LEU A 45 14.63 -20.01 -9.35
CA LEU A 45 13.76 -19.11 -10.12
C LEU A 45 12.53 -19.83 -10.72
N LYS A 46 12.72 -20.98 -11.35
CA LYS A 46 11.62 -21.77 -11.91
C LYS A 46 10.58 -22.18 -10.87
N LYS A 47 11.03 -22.55 -9.66
CA LYS A 47 10.16 -22.94 -8.55
C LYS A 47 9.43 -21.70 -8.00
N PHE A 48 10.16 -20.58 -7.88
CA PHE A 48 9.60 -19.28 -7.49
C PHE A 48 8.48 -18.85 -8.46
N ASP A 49 8.74 -18.86 -9.76
CA ASP A 49 7.74 -18.49 -10.77
C ASP A 49 6.49 -19.39 -10.71
N ASN A 50 6.67 -20.69 -10.50
CA ASN A 50 5.53 -21.59 -10.33
C ASN A 50 4.67 -21.25 -9.11
N HIS A 51 5.31 -20.93 -7.97
CA HIS A 51 4.61 -20.53 -6.75
C HIS A 51 4.00 -19.13 -6.85
N ALA A 52 4.70 -18.17 -7.45
CA ALA A 52 4.26 -16.79 -7.60
C ALA A 52 3.04 -16.66 -8.52
N TYR A 53 3.03 -17.42 -9.61
CA TYR A 53 1.97 -17.38 -10.63
C TYR A 53 0.99 -18.56 -10.56
N GLU A 54 1.13 -19.42 -9.54
CA GLU A 54 0.27 -20.59 -9.31
C GLU A 54 0.21 -21.53 -10.52
N ASN A 55 1.33 -21.67 -11.22
CA ASN A 55 1.44 -22.55 -12.39
C ASN A 55 1.56 -24.02 -11.95
N ASN A 56 1.09 -24.93 -12.81
CA ASN A 56 1.24 -26.38 -12.64
C ASN A 56 0.74 -26.92 -11.29
N ASN A 57 -0.37 -26.39 -10.77
CA ASN A 57 -0.88 -26.73 -9.43
C ASN A 57 0.14 -26.53 -8.30
N SER A 58 1.08 -25.63 -8.49
CA SER A 58 2.07 -25.31 -7.46
C SER A 58 1.39 -24.61 -6.28
N ARG A 59 1.87 -24.94 -5.07
CA ARG A 59 1.45 -24.24 -3.86
C ARG A 59 1.83 -22.75 -3.98
N PRO A 60 0.91 -21.80 -3.70
CA PRO A 60 1.23 -20.38 -3.68
C PRO A 60 2.35 -20.02 -2.69
N LEU A 61 3.00 -18.90 -2.89
CA LEU A 61 3.86 -18.29 -1.88
C LEU A 61 3.07 -18.10 -0.58
N ASN A 62 3.64 -18.49 0.55
CA ASN A 62 2.98 -18.33 1.84
C ASN A 62 3.09 -16.88 2.35
N ASP A 63 2.31 -16.55 3.37
CA ASP A 63 2.21 -15.19 3.89
C ASP A 63 3.54 -14.68 4.49
N ALA A 64 4.33 -15.57 5.13
CA ALA A 64 5.66 -15.21 5.62
C ALA A 64 6.63 -14.86 4.49
N GLN A 65 6.56 -15.57 3.36
CA GLN A 65 7.34 -15.26 2.16
C GLN A 65 6.92 -13.94 1.54
N LEU A 66 5.62 -13.66 1.46
CA LEU A 66 5.10 -12.38 0.96
C LEU A 66 5.52 -11.23 1.86
N PHE A 67 5.38 -11.38 3.18
CA PHE A 67 5.84 -10.39 4.15
C PHE A 67 7.33 -10.07 3.95
N GLN A 68 8.20 -11.10 3.83
CA GLN A 68 9.62 -10.92 3.64
C GLN A 68 9.95 -10.16 2.34
N LEU A 69 9.23 -10.45 1.25
CA LEU A 69 9.40 -9.73 -0.02
C LEU A 69 8.93 -8.28 0.07
N GLU A 70 7.79 -8.03 0.72
CA GLU A 70 7.25 -6.68 0.87
C GLU A 70 8.10 -5.77 1.75
N GLN A 71 8.73 -6.32 2.79
CA GLN A 71 9.65 -5.54 3.63
C GLN A 71 10.80 -4.95 2.81
N GLU A 72 11.35 -5.68 1.85
CA GLU A 72 12.42 -5.19 0.98
C GLU A 72 11.92 -4.38 -0.21
N ALA A 73 10.75 -4.71 -0.73
CA ALA A 73 10.10 -3.94 -1.81
C ALA A 73 9.53 -2.59 -1.33
N GLY A 74 9.39 -2.39 0.00
CA GLY A 74 8.75 -1.21 0.57
C GLY A 74 7.27 -1.11 0.20
N THR A 75 6.58 -2.24 0.02
CA THR A 75 5.17 -2.29 -0.38
C THR A 75 4.27 -2.83 0.73
N GLN A 76 2.97 -2.61 0.60
CA GLN A 76 1.93 -3.07 1.52
C GLN A 76 0.73 -3.62 0.73
N HIS A 77 1.01 -4.25 -0.42
CA HIS A 77 -0.04 -4.76 -1.30
C HIS A 77 -0.82 -5.90 -0.66
N PHE A 78 -0.12 -6.84 -0.01
CA PHE A 78 -0.76 -8.00 0.60
C PHE A 78 -1.65 -7.67 1.81
N PRO A 79 -1.20 -6.91 2.82
CA PRO A 79 -2.07 -6.52 3.92
C PRO A 79 -3.24 -5.64 3.48
N ASN A 80 -3.07 -4.75 2.51
CA ASN A 80 -4.17 -3.99 1.92
C ASN A 80 -5.20 -4.90 1.24
N TYR A 81 -4.75 -5.86 0.44
CA TYR A 81 -5.62 -6.85 -0.20
C TYR A 81 -6.43 -7.65 0.82
N VAL A 82 -5.78 -8.16 1.87
CA VAL A 82 -6.46 -8.91 2.94
C VAL A 82 -7.49 -8.03 3.64
N ALA A 83 -7.13 -6.80 4.02
CA ALA A 83 -8.06 -5.87 4.65
C ALA A 83 -9.29 -5.59 3.78
N LEU A 84 -9.11 -5.36 2.48
CA LEU A 84 -10.20 -5.14 1.53
C LEU A 84 -11.12 -6.36 1.37
N MET A 85 -10.57 -7.58 1.40
CA MET A 85 -11.38 -8.81 1.37
C MET A 85 -12.38 -8.90 2.55
N TYR A 86 -12.01 -8.32 3.71
CA TYR A 86 -12.85 -8.26 4.90
C TYR A 86 -13.66 -6.95 5.01
N GLY A 87 -13.66 -6.11 3.97
CA GLY A 87 -14.33 -4.82 3.98
C GLY A 87 -13.69 -3.81 4.94
N GLY A 88 -12.39 -3.99 5.26
CA GLY A 88 -11.63 -3.16 6.19
C GLY A 88 -10.54 -2.35 5.52
N LEU A 89 -9.78 -1.64 6.34
CA LEU A 89 -8.61 -0.84 5.95
C LEU A 89 -7.36 -1.38 6.63
N PHE A 90 -6.27 -1.46 5.90
CA PHE A 90 -4.95 -1.65 6.50
C PHE A 90 -4.35 -0.29 6.85
N VAL A 91 -3.92 -0.15 8.10
CA VAL A 91 -3.22 1.05 8.58
C VAL A 91 -1.87 0.62 9.14
N PRO A 92 -0.76 1.08 8.55
CA PRO A 92 0.55 0.81 9.11
C PRO A 92 0.69 1.46 10.48
N VAL A 93 1.27 0.74 11.42
CA VAL A 93 1.62 1.29 12.75
C VAL A 93 2.90 2.10 12.58
N ALA A 94 2.90 3.35 13.05
CA ALA A 94 4.10 4.17 13.09
C ALA A 94 5.11 3.56 14.09
N ASP A 95 6.40 3.70 13.78
CA ASP A 95 7.46 3.32 14.70
C ASP A 95 7.58 4.40 15.78
N PRO A 96 7.25 4.10 17.06
CA PRO A 96 7.30 5.09 18.12
C PRO A 96 8.70 5.66 18.37
N ASP A 97 9.76 4.90 18.06
CA ASP A 97 11.14 5.31 18.30
C ASP A 97 11.64 6.33 17.25
N SER A 98 11.00 6.37 16.08
CA SER A 98 11.30 7.32 15.01
C SER A 98 10.38 8.55 15.01
N LEU A 99 9.34 8.55 15.84
CA LEU A 99 8.28 9.55 15.79
C LEU A 99 8.72 10.88 16.44
N ASP A 100 8.81 11.92 15.63
CA ASP A 100 9.06 13.30 16.06
C ASP A 100 8.06 14.30 15.42
N ASN A 101 8.22 15.58 15.73
CA ASN A 101 7.35 16.64 15.18
C ASN A 101 7.47 16.79 13.65
N VAL A 102 8.60 16.46 13.06
CA VAL A 102 8.83 16.53 11.61
C VAL A 102 8.06 15.40 10.93
N GLU A 103 8.09 14.21 11.52
CA GLU A 103 7.36 13.04 11.03
C GLU A 103 5.85 13.22 11.17
N MET A 104 5.39 13.78 12.29
CA MET A 104 4.01 14.19 12.46
C MET A 104 3.53 15.17 11.38
N TYR A 105 4.35 16.15 11.04
CA TYR A 105 4.03 17.09 9.96
C TYR A 105 3.98 16.40 8.60
N ALA A 106 4.90 15.47 8.34
CA ALA A 106 4.91 14.68 7.11
C ALA A 106 3.65 13.80 6.98
N LEU A 107 3.21 13.14 8.05
CA LEU A 107 1.97 12.36 8.08
C LEU A 107 0.73 13.23 7.82
N SER A 108 0.69 14.45 8.40
CA SER A 108 -0.41 15.40 8.15
C SER A 108 -0.48 15.84 6.68
N ILE A 109 0.66 16.16 6.06
CA ILE A 109 0.72 16.48 4.63
C ILE A 109 0.28 15.29 3.79
N GLN A 110 0.71 14.08 4.14
CA GLN A 110 0.32 12.86 3.43
C GLN A 110 -1.19 12.62 3.49
N ALA A 111 -1.80 12.79 4.66
CA ALA A 111 -3.25 12.65 4.84
C ALA A 111 -4.00 13.70 4.00
N ALA A 112 -3.54 14.95 4.00
CA ALA A 112 -4.13 16.04 3.19
C ALA A 112 -3.99 15.76 1.67
N ALA A 113 -2.84 15.28 1.22
CA ALA A 113 -2.63 14.90 -0.18
C ALA A 113 -3.55 13.76 -0.61
N LYS A 114 -3.71 12.72 0.21
CA LYS A 114 -4.64 11.61 -0.05
C LYS A 114 -6.10 12.06 -0.10
N ARG A 115 -6.50 13.00 0.76
CA ARG A 115 -7.83 13.64 0.68
C ARG A 115 -8.02 14.33 -0.65
N GLY A 116 -7.05 15.13 -1.09
CA GLY A 116 -7.10 15.79 -2.39
C GLY A 116 -7.27 14.82 -3.57
N CYS A 117 -6.68 13.62 -3.49
CA CYS A 117 -6.91 12.57 -4.49
C CYS A 117 -8.38 12.10 -4.52
N VAL A 118 -9.03 11.94 -3.36
CA VAL A 118 -10.46 11.58 -3.30
C VAL A 118 -11.30 12.64 -4.00
N ASP A 119 -11.09 13.91 -3.66
CA ASP A 119 -11.82 15.03 -4.23
C ASP A 119 -11.63 15.09 -5.78
N GLN A 120 -10.43 14.81 -6.27
CA GLN A 120 -10.14 14.73 -7.70
C GLN A 120 -10.83 13.57 -8.40
N GLU A 121 -10.85 12.37 -7.82
CA GLU A 121 -11.55 11.22 -8.41
C GLU A 121 -13.07 11.46 -8.46
N ILE A 122 -13.65 12.03 -7.41
CA ILE A 122 -15.07 12.44 -7.41
C ILE A 122 -15.35 13.48 -8.51
N ALA A 123 -14.51 14.52 -8.61
CA ALA A 123 -14.69 15.56 -9.62
C ALA A 123 -14.59 15.01 -11.06
N LYS A 124 -13.70 14.04 -11.29
CA LYS A 124 -13.59 13.37 -12.61
C LYS A 124 -14.82 12.52 -12.91
N ALA A 125 -15.29 11.73 -11.95
CA ALA A 125 -16.45 10.87 -12.12
C ALA A 125 -17.73 11.67 -12.39
N LEU A 126 -17.86 12.85 -11.78
CA LEU A 126 -19.02 13.73 -11.97
C LEU A 126 -18.97 14.57 -13.26
N ALA A 127 -17.95 14.41 -14.11
CA ALA A 127 -17.83 15.23 -15.32
C ALA A 127 -18.98 14.98 -16.34
N ASP A 128 -19.55 13.80 -16.37
CA ASP A 128 -20.72 13.44 -17.20
C ASP A 128 -22.05 13.42 -16.40
N GLY A 129 -21.98 13.72 -15.08
CA GLY A 129 -23.17 13.84 -14.20
C GLY A 129 -23.61 12.54 -13.55
N CYS A 130 -22.89 11.43 -13.73
CA CYS A 130 -23.18 10.15 -13.06
C CYS A 130 -21.87 9.45 -12.64
N ILE A 131 -21.97 8.55 -11.65
CA ILE A 131 -20.86 7.73 -11.20
C ILE A 131 -21.18 6.27 -11.57
N ASN A 132 -20.37 5.69 -12.46
CA ASN A 132 -20.48 4.28 -12.81
C ASN A 132 -19.75 3.38 -11.78
N GLU A 133 -19.88 2.05 -11.92
CA GLU A 133 -19.33 1.08 -10.99
C GLU A 133 -17.79 1.15 -10.88
N ASP A 134 -17.10 1.30 -12.00
CA ASP A 134 -15.63 1.40 -12.02
C ASP A 134 -15.15 2.69 -11.35
N GLU A 135 -15.84 3.80 -11.56
CA GLU A 135 -15.56 5.08 -10.91
C GLU A 135 -15.84 5.02 -9.41
N ALA A 136 -16.93 4.39 -9.00
CA ALA A 136 -17.23 4.17 -7.59
C ALA A 136 -16.12 3.35 -6.91
N GLU A 137 -15.62 2.30 -7.56
CA GLU A 137 -14.51 1.49 -7.04
C GLU A 137 -13.22 2.33 -6.89
N HIS A 138 -12.90 3.20 -7.86
CA HIS A 138 -11.74 4.08 -7.79
C HIS A 138 -11.86 5.13 -6.69
N ILE A 139 -13.05 5.74 -6.53
CA ILE A 139 -13.33 6.69 -5.46
C ILE A 139 -13.18 6.01 -4.10
N LEU A 140 -13.77 4.82 -3.92
CA LEU A 140 -13.67 4.07 -2.67
C LEU A 140 -12.23 3.67 -2.35
N ASN A 141 -11.44 3.25 -3.35
CA ASN A 141 -10.03 2.94 -3.14
C ASN A 141 -9.23 4.18 -2.71
N ALA A 142 -9.43 5.32 -3.36
CA ALA A 142 -8.80 6.58 -2.96
C ALA A 142 -9.22 7.00 -1.55
N HIS A 143 -10.50 6.85 -1.22
CA HIS A 143 -11.03 7.13 0.12
C HIS A 143 -10.41 6.22 1.18
N ASN A 144 -10.28 4.93 0.92
CA ASN A 144 -9.66 3.98 1.83
C ASN A 144 -8.20 4.35 2.13
N LEU A 145 -7.43 4.75 1.11
CA LEU A 145 -6.06 5.23 1.27
C LEU A 145 -5.99 6.52 2.10
N HIS A 146 -6.95 7.44 1.92
CA HIS A 146 -7.04 8.65 2.76
C HIS A 146 -7.36 8.29 4.21
N MET A 147 -8.34 7.42 4.45
CA MET A 147 -8.72 6.99 5.79
C MET A 147 -7.56 6.30 6.51
N ALA A 148 -6.81 5.43 5.82
CA ALA A 148 -5.62 4.80 6.38
C ALA A 148 -4.54 5.82 6.77
N ALA A 149 -4.25 6.80 5.90
CA ALA A 149 -3.29 7.86 6.18
C ALA A 149 -3.74 8.74 7.35
N ARG A 150 -5.02 9.11 7.40
CA ARG A 150 -5.57 9.91 8.51
C ARG A 150 -5.54 9.14 9.83
N HIS A 151 -5.83 7.85 9.81
CA HIS A 151 -5.76 7.03 11.02
C HIS A 151 -4.31 6.90 11.53
N ALA A 152 -3.35 6.69 10.64
CA ALA A 152 -1.92 6.68 10.99
C ALA A 152 -1.48 8.00 11.64
N GLU A 153 -1.88 9.15 11.09
CA GLU A 153 -1.62 10.48 11.66
C GLU A 153 -2.19 10.60 13.08
N VAL A 154 -3.43 10.14 13.29
CA VAL A 154 -4.08 10.20 14.61
C VAL A 154 -3.38 9.31 15.63
N LEU A 155 -3.01 8.08 15.24
CA LEU A 155 -2.26 7.18 16.12
C LEU A 155 -0.90 7.76 16.49
N ALA A 156 -0.17 8.29 15.51
CA ALA A 156 1.11 8.95 15.74
C ALA A 156 1.01 10.14 16.71
N ALA A 157 -0.05 10.96 16.57
CA ALA A 157 -0.30 12.06 17.52
C ALA A 157 -0.56 11.54 18.94
N ILE A 158 -1.35 10.47 19.07
CA ILE A 158 -1.63 9.87 20.39
C ILE A 158 -0.33 9.35 21.00
N ASP A 159 0.50 8.63 20.23
CA ASP A 159 1.72 8.02 20.75
C ASP A 159 2.76 9.09 21.11
N LEU A 160 2.91 10.13 20.32
CA LEU A 160 3.85 11.23 20.57
C LEU A 160 3.48 12.04 21.83
N TYR A 161 2.18 12.27 22.06
CA TYR A 161 1.70 13.10 23.17
C TYR A 161 1.06 12.32 24.31
N ARG A 162 1.10 10.99 24.25
CA ARG A 162 0.62 10.16 25.36
C ARG A 162 1.41 10.48 26.62
N ALA A 163 0.73 10.88 27.71
CA ALA A 163 1.36 11.06 29.00
C ALA A 163 2.07 9.76 29.41
N LYS A 164 3.38 9.81 29.61
CA LYS A 164 4.11 8.68 30.20
C LYS A 164 3.51 8.44 31.56
N SER A 165 2.76 7.35 31.74
CA SER A 165 2.19 6.95 33.03
C SER A 165 3.36 6.83 33.99
N GLY A 166 3.35 7.70 35.04
CA GLY A 166 4.47 7.98 35.88
C GLY A 166 5.08 6.74 36.50
N THR A 167 6.38 6.66 36.35
CA THR A 167 7.20 6.03 37.36
C THR A 167 7.48 7.13 38.41
N GLU A 168 6.46 7.45 39.24
CA GLU A 168 6.73 8.06 40.52
C GLU A 168 7.35 7.00 41.41
N LYS A 169 8.59 7.25 41.80
CA LYS A 169 9.17 6.79 43.04
C LYS A 169 9.66 7.98 43.81
#